data_8f5bdedf57822cf1b26a57103632fdd1
#
_entry.id   8f5bdedf57822cf1b26a57103632fdd1
#
_cell.length_a   1.000
_cell.length_b   1.000
_cell.length_c   1.000
_cell.angle_alpha   90.00
_cell.angle_beta   90.00
_cell.angle_gamma   90.00
#
_symmetry.space_group_name_H-M   'P 1'
#
loop_
_entity.id
_entity.type
_entity.pdbx_description
1 polymer ?
#
loop_
_entity_poly.entity_id
_entity_poly.type
_entity_poly.pdbx_seq_one_letter_code
_entity_poly.pdbx_strand_id
1 'polypeptide(L)'
;MIIEAKGIEKSFGTLKVLKGVDFQVDRGEVVAIMGASGAGKSTLLQILGTLSTPDAGTLTVDGTDVLHLGSRELSSFRNRRIGFVFQAHHLLPEFDALENVTIPALIGGVPVREAREKAHRLLGEVGLSERLTHKPSELSGGEQQRVAIARALINDPAILFADEPSGNLDSRTKDEIHRLFFDLRDRLGQTVVIVTHDPSLAELCDRTLVMKDGQFILPSSDR
;
A
#
# COMPACT_ATOMS: atom_id res chain seq x y z
N MET A 1 14.20 9.69 -5.98
CA MET A 1 13.51 8.37 -6.08
C MET A 1 13.37 7.74 -4.72
N ILE A 2 12.21 7.13 -4.43
CA ILE A 2 11.96 6.35 -3.22
C ILE A 2 11.92 4.85 -3.50
N ILE A 3 11.49 4.45 -4.69
CA ILE A 3 11.59 3.07 -5.19
C ILE A 3 12.40 3.07 -6.48
N GLU A 4 13.31 2.12 -6.58
CA GLU A 4 14.00 1.75 -7.81
C GLU A 4 14.03 0.21 -7.90
N ALA A 5 13.29 -0.35 -8.84
CA ALA A 5 13.26 -1.76 -9.18
C ALA A 5 13.74 -1.93 -10.62
N LYS A 6 14.67 -2.87 -10.87
CA LYS A 6 15.23 -3.14 -12.20
C LYS A 6 15.21 -4.63 -12.47
N GLY A 7 14.67 -5.00 -13.64
CA GLY A 7 14.67 -6.36 -14.14
C GLY A 7 13.95 -7.36 -13.24
N ILE A 8 12.88 -6.96 -12.55
CA ILE A 8 12.17 -7.81 -11.60
C ILE A 8 11.51 -8.97 -12.33
N GLU A 9 11.89 -10.19 -11.98
CA GLU A 9 11.31 -11.42 -12.49
C GLU A 9 10.67 -12.23 -11.35
N LYS A 10 9.53 -12.90 -11.66
CA LYS A 10 8.87 -13.81 -10.73
C LYS A 10 8.14 -14.92 -11.47
N SER A 11 8.36 -16.15 -10.99
CA SER A 11 7.67 -17.35 -11.48
C SER A 11 7.02 -18.11 -10.33
N PHE A 12 5.93 -18.78 -10.62
CA PHE A 12 5.28 -19.76 -9.74
C PHE A 12 5.17 -21.08 -10.49
N GLY A 13 6.02 -22.02 -10.13
CA GLY A 13 6.21 -23.24 -10.90
C GLY A 13 6.69 -22.92 -12.32
N THR A 14 5.94 -23.36 -13.33
CA THR A 14 6.24 -23.08 -14.75
C THR A 14 5.71 -21.75 -15.27
N LEU A 15 4.87 -21.06 -14.50
CA LEU A 15 4.24 -19.81 -14.91
C LEU A 15 5.15 -18.63 -14.57
N LYS A 16 5.73 -17.96 -15.58
CA LYS A 16 6.48 -16.71 -15.42
C LYS A 16 5.48 -15.54 -15.38
N VAL A 17 5.29 -14.97 -14.16
CA VAL A 17 4.32 -13.90 -13.89
C VAL A 17 4.91 -12.52 -14.13
N LEU A 18 6.16 -12.27 -13.72
CA LEU A 18 6.87 -11.02 -14.01
C LEU A 18 8.08 -11.33 -14.91
N LYS A 19 8.26 -10.51 -15.95
CA LYS A 19 9.17 -10.80 -17.06
C LYS A 19 10.19 -9.67 -17.26
N GLY A 20 10.94 -9.32 -16.19
CA GLY A 20 11.94 -8.25 -16.26
C GLY A 20 11.30 -6.87 -16.16
N VAL A 21 10.60 -6.58 -15.07
CA VAL A 21 9.89 -5.33 -14.86
C VAL A 21 10.82 -4.29 -14.25
N ASP A 22 10.89 -3.12 -14.89
CA ASP A 22 11.52 -1.91 -14.33
C ASP A 22 10.43 -0.99 -13.77
N PHE A 23 10.65 -0.45 -12.55
CA PHE A 23 9.70 0.42 -11.89
C PHE A 23 10.41 1.43 -10.99
N GLN A 24 9.99 2.69 -11.08
CA GLN A 24 10.55 3.79 -10.31
C GLN A 24 9.44 4.70 -9.79
N VAL A 25 9.61 5.24 -8.58
CA VAL A 25 8.70 6.21 -7.96
C VAL A 25 9.50 7.27 -7.24
N ASP A 26 9.08 8.52 -7.40
CA ASP A 26 9.64 9.65 -6.65
C ASP A 26 8.90 9.89 -5.33
N ARG A 27 9.53 10.63 -4.41
CA ARG A 27 8.90 10.97 -3.13
C ARG A 27 7.70 11.89 -3.35
N GLY A 28 6.61 11.63 -2.65
CA GLY A 28 5.37 12.40 -2.75
C GLY A 28 4.56 12.12 -4.01
N GLU A 29 4.98 11.16 -4.85
CA GLU A 29 4.27 10.76 -6.05
C GLU A 29 3.15 9.75 -5.73
N VAL A 30 2.01 9.88 -6.39
CA VAL A 30 0.93 8.89 -6.41
C VAL A 30 0.92 8.19 -7.77
N VAL A 31 1.28 6.91 -7.78
CA VAL A 31 1.38 6.10 -9.02
C VAL A 31 0.30 5.04 -9.05
N ALA A 32 -0.47 4.99 -10.13
CA ALA A 32 -1.40 3.89 -10.39
C ALA A 32 -0.76 2.81 -11.26
N ILE A 33 -0.99 1.54 -10.91
CA ILE A 33 -0.68 0.36 -11.72
C ILE A 33 -2.00 -0.27 -12.15
N MET A 34 -2.32 -0.17 -13.43
CA MET A 34 -3.52 -0.73 -14.03
C MET A 34 -3.21 -2.00 -14.83
N GLY A 35 -4.23 -2.75 -15.19
CA GLY A 35 -4.14 -3.93 -16.07
C GLY A 35 -5.19 -4.97 -15.75
N ALA A 36 -5.36 -5.94 -16.64
CA ALA A 36 -6.30 -7.04 -16.48
C ALA A 36 -5.99 -7.90 -15.24
N SER A 37 -6.98 -8.67 -14.76
CA SER A 37 -6.75 -9.71 -13.76
C SER A 37 -5.69 -10.70 -14.25
N GLY A 38 -4.78 -11.09 -13.37
CA GLY A 38 -3.66 -11.99 -13.73
C GLY A 38 -2.48 -11.33 -14.47
N ALA A 39 -2.50 -10.01 -14.72
CA ALA A 39 -1.40 -9.31 -15.38
C ALA A 39 -0.09 -9.24 -14.56
N GLY A 40 -0.12 -9.58 -13.26
CA GLY A 40 1.04 -9.56 -12.37
C GLY A 40 1.08 -8.39 -11.39
N LYS A 41 0.06 -7.51 -11.36
CA LYS A 41 0.03 -6.27 -10.55
C LYS A 41 0.23 -6.51 -9.06
N SER A 42 -0.60 -7.36 -8.44
CA SER A 42 -0.48 -7.68 -7.01
C SER A 42 0.83 -8.38 -6.68
N THR A 43 1.35 -9.24 -7.58
CA THR A 43 2.67 -9.85 -7.43
C THR A 43 3.78 -8.82 -7.42
N LEU A 44 3.74 -7.85 -8.33
CA LEU A 44 4.70 -6.74 -8.35
C LEU A 44 4.58 -5.92 -7.05
N LEU A 45 3.36 -5.54 -6.65
CA LEU A 45 3.12 -4.78 -5.43
C LEU A 45 3.68 -5.49 -4.18
N GLN A 46 3.48 -6.82 -4.08
CA GLN A 46 4.00 -7.64 -2.99
C GLN A 46 5.54 -7.68 -2.98
N ILE A 47 6.19 -7.70 -4.14
CA ILE A 47 7.66 -7.66 -4.24
C ILE A 47 8.16 -6.27 -3.84
N LEU A 48 7.61 -5.20 -4.40
CA LEU A 48 7.98 -3.83 -4.07
C LEU A 48 7.81 -3.54 -2.57
N GLY A 49 6.76 -4.10 -1.98
CA GLY A 49 6.47 -4.01 -0.55
C GLY A 49 7.19 -5.06 0.32
N THR A 50 8.12 -5.82 -0.23
CA THR A 50 8.93 -6.82 0.49
C THR A 50 8.13 -7.96 1.14
N LEU A 51 6.91 -8.23 0.69
CA LEU A 51 6.10 -9.38 1.12
C LEU A 51 6.44 -10.65 0.35
N SER A 52 7.00 -10.51 -0.85
CA SER A 52 7.49 -11.61 -1.69
C SER A 52 8.88 -11.28 -2.21
N THR A 53 9.70 -12.29 -2.44
CA THR A 53 11.04 -12.16 -3.01
C THR A 53 10.97 -12.39 -4.52
N PRO A 54 11.59 -11.54 -5.36
CA PRO A 54 11.73 -11.80 -6.78
C PRO A 54 12.70 -12.96 -7.03
N ASP A 55 12.63 -13.58 -8.22
CA ASP A 55 13.56 -14.61 -8.65
C ASP A 55 14.83 -14.00 -9.29
N ALA A 56 14.71 -12.78 -9.85
CA ALA A 56 15.82 -11.99 -10.38
C ALA A 56 15.50 -10.50 -10.33
N GLY A 57 16.52 -9.66 -10.52
CA GLY A 57 16.43 -8.21 -10.51
C GLY A 57 16.97 -7.58 -9.23
N THR A 58 16.84 -6.26 -9.13
CA THR A 58 17.28 -5.47 -7.96
C THR A 58 16.14 -4.61 -7.46
N LEU A 59 16.10 -4.36 -6.16
CA LEU A 59 15.07 -3.53 -5.53
C LEU A 59 15.68 -2.67 -4.42
N THR A 60 15.63 -1.37 -4.63
CA THR A 60 15.99 -0.37 -3.62
C THR A 60 14.72 0.36 -3.18
N VAL A 61 14.48 0.43 -1.88
CA VAL A 61 13.37 1.17 -1.27
C VAL A 61 13.94 2.12 -0.23
N ASP A 62 13.61 3.40 -0.35
CA ASP A 62 14.09 4.46 0.54
C ASP A 62 15.61 4.42 0.75
N GLY A 63 16.36 4.25 -0.36
CA GLY A 63 17.82 4.19 -0.38
C GLY A 63 18.43 2.88 0.14
N THR A 64 17.63 1.90 0.53
CA THR A 64 18.07 0.61 1.07
C THR A 64 17.88 -0.50 0.04
N ASP A 65 18.92 -1.27 -0.27
CA ASP A 65 18.80 -2.52 -1.02
C ASP A 65 18.14 -3.58 -0.15
N VAL A 66 16.86 -3.79 -0.37
CA VAL A 66 16.04 -4.65 0.50
C VAL A 66 16.20 -6.14 0.24
N LEU A 67 16.76 -6.52 -0.92
CA LEU A 67 16.95 -7.93 -1.27
C LEU A 67 18.14 -8.57 -0.55
N HIS A 68 19.07 -7.75 -0.05
CA HIS A 68 20.25 -8.21 0.69
C HIS A 68 20.08 -8.14 2.22
N LEU A 69 18.93 -7.67 2.71
CA LEU A 69 18.64 -7.64 4.15
C LEU A 69 18.35 -9.04 4.69
N GLY A 70 18.87 -9.33 5.89
CA GLY A 70 18.48 -10.51 6.64
C GLY A 70 17.00 -10.48 7.05
N SER A 71 16.39 -11.64 7.31
CA SER A 71 14.96 -11.76 7.61
C SER A 71 14.47 -10.83 8.72
N ARG A 72 15.27 -10.67 9.81
CA ARG A 72 14.93 -9.78 10.93
C ARG A 72 15.01 -8.31 10.53
N GLU A 73 16.05 -7.95 9.79
CA GLU A 73 16.25 -6.57 9.29
C GLU A 73 15.15 -6.19 8.29
N LEU A 74 14.81 -7.08 7.37
CA LEU A 74 13.75 -6.88 6.39
C LEU A 74 12.39 -6.71 7.08
N SER A 75 12.09 -7.50 8.11
CA SER A 75 10.87 -7.35 8.89
C SER A 75 10.81 -6.01 9.63
N SER A 76 11.92 -5.58 10.22
CA SER A 76 12.04 -4.28 10.87
C SER A 76 11.95 -3.12 9.87
N PHE A 77 12.58 -3.25 8.70
CA PHE A 77 12.49 -2.29 7.62
C PHE A 77 11.04 -2.13 7.14
N ARG A 78 10.36 -3.24 6.83
CA ARG A 78 8.96 -3.25 6.40
C ARG A 78 8.06 -2.57 7.43
N ASN A 79 8.19 -2.93 8.71
CA ASN A 79 7.38 -2.34 9.78
C ASN A 79 7.52 -0.81 9.87
N ARG A 80 8.72 -0.26 9.64
CA ARG A 80 9.00 1.17 9.82
C ARG A 80 8.84 2.00 8.55
N ARG A 81 9.03 1.41 7.37
CA ARG A 81 9.16 2.17 6.12
C ARG A 81 8.04 1.92 5.13
N ILE A 82 7.24 0.87 5.33
CA ILE A 82 6.22 0.44 4.38
C ILE A 82 4.88 0.32 5.07
N GLY A 83 3.86 0.97 4.50
CA GLY A 83 2.46 0.76 4.84
C GLY A 83 1.75 -0.06 3.77
N PHE A 84 0.80 -0.90 4.18
CA PHE A 84 -0.03 -1.68 3.27
C PHE A 84 -1.51 -1.48 3.55
N VAL A 85 -2.26 -1.28 2.47
CA VAL A 85 -3.73 -1.25 2.44
C VAL A 85 -4.21 -2.29 1.42
N PHE A 86 -5.04 -3.22 1.86
CA PHE A 86 -5.57 -4.30 1.02
C PHE A 86 -7.07 -4.14 0.80
N GLN A 87 -7.57 -4.73 -0.28
CA GLN A 87 -9.00 -4.77 -0.60
C GLN A 87 -9.84 -5.43 0.51
N ALA A 88 -9.33 -6.48 1.13
CA ALA A 88 -10.02 -7.23 2.20
C ALA A 88 -9.79 -6.64 3.61
N HIS A 89 -9.23 -5.42 3.73
CA HIS A 89 -8.90 -4.70 4.96
C HIS A 89 -7.98 -5.46 5.93
N HIS A 90 -8.12 -6.77 6.11
CA HIS A 90 -7.36 -7.63 7.02
C HIS A 90 -7.27 -7.07 8.45
N LEU A 91 -8.39 -6.54 8.95
CA LEU A 91 -8.49 -6.16 10.36
C LEU A 91 -8.59 -7.41 11.22
N LEU A 92 -7.99 -7.35 12.39
CA LEU A 92 -8.06 -8.41 13.38
C LEU A 92 -9.42 -8.31 14.10
N PRO A 93 -10.30 -9.30 13.97
CA PRO A 93 -11.70 -9.20 14.42
C PRO A 93 -11.85 -9.19 15.94
N GLU A 94 -10.84 -9.66 16.69
CA GLU A 94 -10.82 -9.67 18.14
C GLU A 94 -10.56 -8.27 18.75
N PHE A 95 -9.90 -7.39 17.98
CA PHE A 95 -9.45 -6.07 18.39
C PHE A 95 -10.37 -4.97 17.87
N ASP A 96 -10.51 -3.90 18.65
CA ASP A 96 -11.21 -2.70 18.21
C ASP A 96 -10.40 -1.87 17.18
N ALA A 97 -10.99 -0.78 16.68
CA ALA A 97 -10.33 0.08 15.68
C ALA A 97 -9.02 0.69 16.21
N LEU A 98 -9.03 1.17 17.47
CA LEU A 98 -7.85 1.76 18.08
C LEU A 98 -6.73 0.73 18.27
N GLU A 99 -7.07 -0.48 18.68
CA GLU A 99 -6.12 -1.58 18.87
C GLU A 99 -5.55 -2.05 17.52
N ASN A 100 -6.38 -2.23 16.49
CA ASN A 100 -5.93 -2.58 15.15
C ASN A 100 -4.88 -1.59 14.62
N VAL A 101 -5.10 -0.29 14.82
CA VAL A 101 -4.15 0.75 14.39
C VAL A 101 -2.89 0.75 15.26
N THR A 102 -3.00 0.45 16.54
CA THR A 102 -1.89 0.50 17.49
C THR A 102 -0.86 -0.64 17.30
N ILE A 103 -1.32 -1.83 16.90
CA ILE A 103 -0.50 -3.06 16.83
C ILE A 103 0.84 -2.88 16.08
N PRO A 104 0.91 -2.30 14.85
CA PRO A 104 2.19 -2.20 14.15
C PRO A 104 3.22 -1.32 14.88
N ALA A 105 2.79 -0.30 15.62
CA ALA A 105 3.67 0.53 16.45
C ALA A 105 4.22 -0.26 17.64
N LEU A 106 3.39 -1.08 18.30
CA LEU A 106 3.82 -1.97 19.37
C LEU A 106 4.83 -3.00 18.88
N ILE A 107 4.62 -3.59 17.71
CA ILE A 107 5.59 -4.50 17.07
C ILE A 107 6.91 -3.77 16.78
N GLY A 108 6.84 -2.49 16.42
CA GLY A 108 8.00 -1.60 16.23
C GLY A 108 8.73 -1.22 17.51
N GLY A 109 8.19 -1.59 18.70
CA GLY A 109 8.78 -1.29 20.00
C GLY A 109 8.37 0.07 20.58
N VAL A 110 7.36 0.74 20.01
CA VAL A 110 6.83 2.01 20.54
C VAL A 110 6.09 1.72 21.87
N PRO A 111 6.28 2.53 22.93
CA PRO A 111 5.55 2.38 24.19
C PRO A 111 4.02 2.43 23.97
N VAL A 112 3.28 1.60 24.70
CA VAL A 112 1.81 1.45 24.56
C VAL A 112 1.07 2.78 24.60
N ARG A 113 1.43 3.66 25.56
CA ARG A 113 0.79 4.97 25.68
C ARG A 113 0.99 5.82 24.45
N GLU A 114 2.21 5.94 23.97
CA GLU A 114 2.56 6.73 22.76
C GLU A 114 1.89 6.16 21.51
N ALA A 115 1.92 4.84 21.33
CA ALA A 115 1.27 4.16 20.21
C ALA A 115 -0.25 4.41 20.20
N ARG A 116 -0.92 4.33 21.36
CA ARG A 116 -2.36 4.62 21.47
C ARG A 116 -2.69 6.09 21.20
N GLU A 117 -1.90 7.03 21.71
CA GLU A 117 -2.08 8.46 21.46
C GLU A 117 -1.95 8.78 19.95
N LYS A 118 -0.98 8.15 19.27
CA LYS A 118 -0.79 8.31 17.84
C LYS A 118 -1.93 7.66 17.04
N ALA A 119 -2.35 6.45 17.40
CA ALA A 119 -3.46 5.77 16.77
C ALA A 119 -4.78 6.56 16.89
N HIS A 120 -5.03 7.15 18.08
CA HIS A 120 -6.20 8.02 18.30
C HIS A 120 -6.21 9.23 17.36
N ARG A 121 -5.06 9.91 17.19
CA ARG A 121 -4.94 11.04 16.26
C ARG A 121 -5.20 10.60 14.80
N LEU A 122 -4.56 9.52 14.36
CA LEU A 122 -4.73 9.01 13.00
C LEU A 122 -6.18 8.60 12.70
N LEU A 123 -6.86 7.95 13.65
CA LEU A 123 -8.28 7.63 13.50
C LEU A 123 -9.14 8.89 13.40
N GLY A 124 -8.80 9.94 14.14
CA GLY A 124 -9.44 11.24 13.97
C GLY A 124 -9.21 11.86 12.59
N GLU A 125 -7.99 11.79 12.07
CA GLU A 125 -7.65 12.31 10.73
C GLU A 125 -8.40 11.60 9.59
N VAL A 126 -8.71 10.32 9.76
CA VAL A 126 -9.52 9.57 8.79
C VAL A 126 -11.03 9.62 9.10
N GLY A 127 -11.46 10.47 10.05
CA GLY A 127 -12.87 10.72 10.37
C GLY A 127 -13.53 9.66 11.25
N LEU A 128 -12.77 8.94 12.09
CA LEU A 128 -13.26 7.85 12.93
C LEU A 128 -13.14 8.12 14.44
N SER A 129 -13.18 9.38 14.87
CA SER A 129 -13.10 9.76 16.29
C SER A 129 -14.16 9.07 17.17
N GLU A 130 -15.35 8.84 16.64
CA GLU A 130 -16.48 8.21 17.35
C GLU A 130 -16.50 6.68 17.19
N ARG A 131 -15.48 6.07 16.57
CA ARG A 131 -15.43 4.64 16.25
C ARG A 131 -14.28 3.89 16.91
N LEU A 132 -13.54 4.52 17.81
CA LEU A 132 -12.30 4.01 18.39
C LEU A 132 -12.42 2.61 19.00
N THR A 133 -13.51 2.35 19.70
CA THR A 133 -13.79 1.10 20.43
C THR A 133 -14.67 0.12 19.67
N HIS A 134 -15.04 0.44 18.42
CA HIS A 134 -15.84 -0.46 17.59
C HIS A 134 -14.97 -1.58 17.02
N LYS A 135 -15.48 -2.79 17.03
CA LYS A 135 -14.86 -3.95 16.38
C LYS A 135 -15.14 -3.94 14.87
N PRO A 136 -14.34 -4.63 14.06
CA PRO A 136 -14.55 -4.68 12.61
C PRO A 136 -15.98 -5.06 12.21
N SER A 137 -16.66 -5.97 12.94
CA SER A 137 -18.05 -6.37 12.68
C SER A 137 -19.07 -5.26 12.92
N GLU A 138 -18.71 -4.20 13.63
CA GLU A 138 -19.58 -3.06 13.96
C GLU A 138 -19.31 -1.86 13.03
N LEU A 139 -18.35 -1.99 12.10
CA LEU A 139 -17.95 -0.95 11.17
C LEU A 139 -18.44 -1.26 9.75
N SER A 140 -18.88 -0.24 9.02
CA SER A 140 -19.13 -0.34 7.59
C SER A 140 -17.84 -0.66 6.82
N GLY A 141 -17.95 -1.15 5.57
CA GLY A 141 -16.77 -1.44 4.73
C GLY A 141 -15.85 -0.23 4.55
N GLY A 142 -16.41 0.96 4.37
CA GLY A 142 -15.63 2.19 4.26
C GLY A 142 -14.95 2.60 5.57
N GLU A 143 -15.62 2.40 6.72
CA GLU A 143 -14.99 2.63 8.03
C GLU A 143 -13.86 1.62 8.29
N GLN A 144 -14.06 0.33 7.94
CA GLN A 144 -12.99 -0.67 8.01
C GLN A 144 -11.77 -0.30 7.14
N GLN A 145 -12.02 0.23 5.92
CA GLN A 145 -10.94 0.67 5.04
C GLN A 145 -10.20 1.88 5.62
N ARG A 146 -10.90 2.83 6.23
CA ARG A 146 -10.26 3.96 6.91
C ARG A 146 -9.41 3.50 8.11
N VAL A 147 -9.86 2.51 8.87
CA VAL A 147 -9.04 1.86 9.93
C VAL A 147 -7.80 1.21 9.33
N ALA A 148 -7.91 0.49 8.21
CA ALA A 148 -6.77 -0.14 7.54
C ALA A 148 -5.76 0.90 7.02
N ILE A 149 -6.23 2.05 6.51
CA ILE A 149 -5.37 3.16 6.10
C ILE A 149 -4.66 3.77 7.32
N ALA A 150 -5.38 4.07 8.41
CA ALA A 150 -4.77 4.59 9.64
C ALA A 150 -3.72 3.63 10.21
N ARG A 151 -4.00 2.31 10.20
CA ARG A 151 -3.06 1.26 10.60
C ARG A 151 -1.80 1.26 9.73
N ALA A 152 -1.95 1.44 8.43
CA ALA A 152 -0.81 1.49 7.51
C ALA A 152 0.10 2.71 7.75
N LEU A 153 -0.45 3.80 8.29
CA LEU A 153 0.25 5.08 8.55
C LEU A 153 0.89 5.18 9.94
N ILE A 154 0.59 4.27 10.88
CA ILE A 154 0.97 4.44 12.29
C ILE A 154 2.48 4.61 12.53
N ASN A 155 3.31 4.03 11.68
CA ASN A 155 4.77 4.10 11.78
C ASN A 155 5.41 5.17 10.87
N ASP A 156 4.64 6.13 10.36
CA ASP A 156 5.08 7.17 9.41
C ASP A 156 5.87 6.54 8.22
N PRO A 157 5.25 5.63 7.47
CA PRO A 157 5.95 4.90 6.43
C PRO A 157 6.45 5.85 5.33
N ALA A 158 7.59 5.53 4.74
CA ALA A 158 8.12 6.28 3.61
C ALA A 158 7.25 6.09 2.35
N ILE A 159 6.55 4.95 2.26
CA ILE A 159 5.67 4.60 1.14
C ILE A 159 4.47 3.80 1.59
N LEU A 160 3.33 4.07 0.97
CA LEU A 160 2.07 3.35 1.14
C LEU A 160 1.76 2.55 -0.14
N PHE A 161 1.59 1.24 0.00
CA PHE A 161 1.08 0.38 -1.06
C PHE A 161 -0.39 0.10 -0.86
N ALA A 162 -1.19 0.20 -1.91
CA ALA A 162 -2.62 -0.08 -1.88
C ALA A 162 -3.00 -1.07 -3.00
N ASP A 163 -3.54 -2.22 -2.64
CA ASP A 163 -4.01 -3.24 -3.59
C ASP A 163 -5.54 -3.20 -3.63
N GLU A 164 -6.10 -2.65 -4.71
CA GLU A 164 -7.55 -2.48 -4.94
C GLU A 164 -8.28 -1.86 -3.71
N PRO A 165 -7.83 -0.71 -3.19
CA PRO A 165 -8.25 -0.22 -1.86
C PRO A 165 -9.73 0.18 -1.77
N SER A 166 -10.45 0.24 -2.87
CA SER A 166 -11.88 0.59 -2.94
C SER A 166 -12.73 -0.47 -3.64
N GLY A 167 -12.15 -1.64 -3.98
CA GLY A 167 -12.79 -2.64 -4.83
C GLY A 167 -14.09 -3.26 -4.29
N ASN A 168 -14.32 -3.23 -2.97
CA ASN A 168 -15.50 -3.80 -2.32
C ASN A 168 -16.48 -2.73 -1.78
N LEU A 169 -16.29 -1.46 -2.17
CA LEU A 169 -17.07 -0.33 -1.63
C LEU A 169 -18.11 0.17 -2.64
N ASP A 170 -19.21 0.73 -2.13
CA ASP A 170 -20.16 1.46 -2.96
C ASP A 170 -19.53 2.74 -3.56
N SER A 171 -20.14 3.27 -4.63
CA SER A 171 -19.56 4.37 -5.41
C SER A 171 -19.25 5.61 -4.57
N ARG A 172 -20.11 5.99 -3.60
CA ARG A 172 -19.89 7.16 -2.77
C ARG A 172 -18.71 6.97 -1.81
N THR A 173 -18.71 5.86 -1.12
CA THR A 173 -17.63 5.49 -0.17
C THR A 173 -16.29 5.34 -0.90
N LYS A 174 -16.31 4.80 -2.13
CA LYS A 174 -15.17 4.70 -3.01
C LYS A 174 -14.52 6.05 -3.29
N ASP A 175 -15.31 7.05 -3.70
CA ASP A 175 -14.82 8.42 -3.96
C ASP A 175 -14.22 9.06 -2.71
N GLU A 176 -14.80 8.79 -1.53
CA GLU A 176 -14.26 9.27 -0.26
C GLU A 176 -12.90 8.64 0.07
N ILE A 177 -12.71 7.35 -0.18
CA ILE A 177 -11.42 6.65 0.01
C ILE A 177 -10.39 7.16 -1.01
N HIS A 178 -10.79 7.39 -2.27
CA HIS A 178 -9.89 7.97 -3.27
C HIS A 178 -9.36 9.33 -2.81
N ARG A 179 -10.25 10.24 -2.42
CA ARG A 179 -9.86 11.58 -1.92
C ARG A 179 -8.91 11.48 -0.72
N LEU A 180 -9.15 10.53 0.19
CA LEU A 180 -8.29 10.35 1.36
C LEU A 180 -6.83 10.08 0.97
N PHE A 181 -6.54 9.27 -0.08
CA PHE A 181 -5.16 9.05 -0.53
C PHE A 181 -4.50 10.34 -1.02
N PHE A 182 -5.22 11.20 -1.75
CA PHE A 182 -4.68 12.48 -2.22
C PHE A 182 -4.52 13.49 -1.08
N ASP A 183 -5.46 13.53 -0.14
CA ASP A 183 -5.33 14.35 1.07
C ASP A 183 -4.10 13.94 1.90
N LEU A 184 -3.80 12.63 2.00
CA LEU A 184 -2.60 12.13 2.67
C LEU A 184 -1.32 12.55 1.93
N ARG A 185 -1.31 12.50 0.59
CA ARG A 185 -0.20 13.02 -0.20
C ARG A 185 0.01 14.51 0.06
N ASP A 186 -1.05 15.31 -0.08
CA ASP A 186 -0.97 16.78 -0.02
C ASP A 186 -0.60 17.29 1.37
N ARG A 187 -1.10 16.64 2.44
CA ARG A 187 -0.86 17.06 3.83
C ARG A 187 0.41 16.48 4.44
N LEU A 188 0.76 15.24 4.09
CA LEU A 188 1.85 14.50 4.72
C LEU A 188 3.05 14.26 3.79
N GLY A 189 2.95 14.62 2.50
CA GLY A 189 3.96 14.29 1.50
C GLY A 189 4.06 12.79 1.25
N GLN A 190 2.96 12.03 1.49
CA GLN A 190 2.96 10.58 1.42
C GLN A 190 3.14 10.10 -0.02
N THR A 191 4.11 9.21 -0.24
CA THR A 191 4.24 8.49 -1.51
C THR A 191 3.27 7.31 -1.53
N VAL A 192 2.54 7.12 -2.61
CA VAL A 192 1.53 6.06 -2.72
C VAL A 192 1.68 5.30 -4.04
N VAL A 193 1.65 3.97 -3.99
CA VAL A 193 1.53 3.11 -5.17
C VAL A 193 0.22 2.34 -5.06
N ILE A 194 -0.66 2.53 -6.03
CA ILE A 194 -2.01 1.95 -6.02
C ILE A 194 -2.15 0.98 -7.19
N VAL A 195 -2.46 -0.27 -6.89
CA VAL A 195 -2.97 -1.21 -7.90
C VAL A 195 -4.48 -1.03 -7.97
N THR A 196 -4.99 -0.77 -9.17
CA THR A 196 -6.43 -0.60 -9.37
C THR A 196 -6.85 -0.98 -10.80
N HIS A 197 -8.11 -1.38 -10.96
CA HIS A 197 -8.78 -1.48 -12.24
C HIS A 197 -9.77 -0.31 -12.49
N ASP A 198 -9.82 0.64 -11.55
CA ASP A 198 -10.69 1.81 -11.63
C ASP A 198 -10.04 2.95 -12.41
N PRO A 199 -10.54 3.30 -13.61
CA PRO A 199 -9.99 4.40 -14.40
C PRO A 199 -10.11 5.75 -13.69
N SER A 200 -11.19 5.98 -12.91
CA SER A 200 -11.41 7.26 -12.24
C SER A 200 -10.36 7.55 -11.18
N LEU A 201 -9.89 6.50 -10.46
CA LEU A 201 -8.78 6.64 -9.53
C LEU A 201 -7.45 6.85 -10.26
N ALA A 202 -7.22 6.11 -11.34
CA ALA A 202 -5.99 6.21 -12.12
C ALA A 202 -5.80 7.61 -12.77
N GLU A 203 -6.89 8.24 -13.21
CA GLU A 203 -6.87 9.61 -13.77
C GLU A 203 -6.47 10.68 -12.75
N LEU A 204 -6.69 10.44 -11.47
CA LEU A 204 -6.31 11.35 -10.40
C LEU A 204 -4.83 11.22 -9.99
N CYS A 205 -4.18 10.10 -10.34
CA CYS A 205 -2.79 9.84 -9.99
C CYS A 205 -1.83 10.69 -10.84
N ASP A 206 -0.65 10.98 -10.28
CA ASP A 206 0.39 11.74 -11.00
C ASP A 206 0.90 10.99 -12.22
N ARG A 207 0.87 9.66 -12.17
CA ARG A 207 1.27 8.77 -13.25
C ARG A 207 0.52 7.45 -13.21
N THR A 208 0.14 6.96 -14.40
CA THR A 208 -0.50 5.65 -14.57
C THR A 208 0.35 4.76 -15.44
N LEU A 209 0.62 3.55 -14.97
CA LEU A 209 1.32 2.50 -15.68
C LEU A 209 0.37 1.34 -15.97
N VAL A 210 0.38 0.84 -17.20
CA VAL A 210 -0.47 -0.30 -17.60
C VAL A 210 0.36 -1.56 -17.67
N MET A 211 0.00 -2.58 -16.90
CA MET A 211 0.65 -3.89 -16.90
C MET A 211 -0.15 -4.89 -17.74
N LYS A 212 0.54 -5.58 -18.63
CA LYS A 212 0.00 -6.67 -19.43
C LYS A 212 1.01 -7.82 -19.51
N ASP A 213 0.55 -9.05 -19.29
CA ASP A 213 1.36 -10.27 -19.43
C ASP A 213 2.71 -10.23 -18.69
N GLY A 214 2.75 -9.60 -17.52
CA GLY A 214 3.93 -9.50 -16.67
C GLY A 214 4.94 -8.42 -17.03
N GLN A 215 4.56 -7.44 -17.84
CA GLN A 215 5.39 -6.29 -18.25
C GLN A 215 4.56 -5.00 -18.29
N PHE A 216 5.19 -3.84 -18.14
CA PHE A 216 4.53 -2.58 -18.43
C PHE A 216 4.45 -2.34 -19.95
N ILE A 217 3.27 -1.91 -20.41
CA ILE A 217 3.09 -1.45 -21.76
C ILE A 217 3.57 0.00 -21.82
N LEU A 218 4.52 0.29 -22.68
CA LEU A 218 4.86 1.68 -23.00
C LEU A 218 3.61 2.33 -23.65
N PRO A 219 3.26 3.58 -23.28
CA PRO A 219 2.25 4.30 -24.02
C PRO A 219 2.64 4.25 -25.50
N SER A 220 1.73 3.75 -26.35
CA SER A 220 1.93 3.86 -27.78
C SER A 220 2.11 5.34 -28.10
N SER A 221 3.28 5.72 -28.59
CA SER A 221 3.48 7.04 -29.16
C SER A 221 2.59 7.11 -30.41
N ASP A 222 1.34 7.50 -30.22
CA ASP A 222 0.50 7.87 -31.34
C ASP A 222 1.17 9.06 -32.05
N ARG A 223 1.62 8.75 -33.28
CA ARG A 223 2.17 9.70 -34.23
C ARG A 223 1.05 10.55 -34.82
#